data_e3ff48267661b2498666ab9354e4ae30
#
_entry.id   e3ff48267661b2498666ab9354e4ae30
#
_cell.length_a   1.000
_cell.length_b   1.000
_cell.length_c   1.000
_cell.angle_alpha   90.00
_cell.angle_beta   90.00
_cell.angle_gamma   90.00
#
_symmetry.space_group_name_H-M   'P 1'
#
loop_
_entity.id
_entity.type
_entity.pdbx_description
1 polymer ?
#
loop_
_entity_poly.entity_id
_entity_poly.type
_entity_poly.pdbx_seq_one_letter_code
_entity_poly.pdbx_strand_id
1 'polypeptide(L)'
;MTIMALVRHWWMIAVRGGLAMLFGASILLWPHRTLSTVVLLFGLYAVLDGIWAMAMAMATTGRASKQLIEAWPVGLEGVVSVVLGLLALVWPFVSRELIYVIAGWGIVTGTLEIAAALRLSSKATRHWLLGTGGVCSLSLALLVLALPHADIGPVATALGVYALLFGLVMFLAASGFRQRRLAIQARAAAA
;
A
#
# COMPACT_ATOMS: atom_id res chain seq x y z
N MET A 1 16.86 -3.92 -4.14
CA MET A 1 16.78 -2.69 -3.29
C MET A 1 17.76 -2.80 -2.13
N THR A 2 18.71 -1.89 -2.03
CA THR A 2 19.71 -1.93 -0.97
C THR A 2 19.06 -1.45 0.33
N ILE A 3 19.27 -2.15 1.46
CA ILE A 3 18.76 -1.77 2.80
C ILE A 3 19.09 -0.30 3.11
N MET A 4 20.25 0.17 2.66
CA MET A 4 20.69 1.58 2.78
C MET A 4 19.72 2.58 2.14
N ALA A 5 19.15 2.28 0.98
CA ALA A 5 18.19 3.18 0.32
C ALA A 5 16.89 3.33 1.13
N LEU A 6 16.45 2.25 1.79
CA LEU A 6 15.26 2.25 2.65
C LEU A 6 15.48 2.95 3.97
N VAL A 7 16.63 2.72 4.59
CA VAL A 7 17.04 3.44 5.80
C VAL A 7 17.14 4.95 5.51
N ARG A 8 17.57 5.32 4.32
CA ARG A 8 17.64 6.72 3.89
C ARG A 8 16.26 7.33 3.68
N HIS A 9 15.29 6.56 3.12
CA HIS A 9 13.95 7.03 2.76
C HIS A 9 12.85 6.44 3.67
N TRP A 10 13.15 6.18 4.95
CA TRP A 10 12.19 5.61 5.91
C TRP A 10 10.88 6.42 6.00
N TRP A 11 10.97 7.73 5.84
CA TRP A 11 9.82 8.64 5.88
C TRP A 11 8.80 8.37 4.77
N MET A 12 9.25 7.84 3.61
CA MET A 12 8.33 7.48 2.51
C MET A 12 7.42 6.34 2.91
N ILE A 13 7.93 5.38 3.68
CA ILE A 13 7.13 4.27 4.22
C ILE A 13 6.16 4.79 5.30
N ALA A 14 6.62 5.73 6.12
CA ALA A 14 5.77 6.34 7.15
C ALA A 14 4.59 7.14 6.54
N VAL A 15 4.84 7.89 5.47
CA VAL A 15 3.79 8.64 4.76
C VAL A 15 2.77 7.69 4.14
N ARG A 16 3.21 6.61 3.47
CA ARG A 16 2.29 5.60 2.91
C ARG A 16 1.41 5.00 4.00
N GLY A 17 2.02 4.63 5.15
CA GLY A 17 1.28 4.15 6.31
C GLY A 17 0.29 5.18 6.86
N GLY A 18 0.68 6.45 6.93
CA GLY A 18 -0.19 7.56 7.34
C GLY A 18 -1.39 7.76 6.40
N LEU A 19 -1.16 7.71 5.08
CA LEU A 19 -2.25 7.79 4.09
C LEU A 19 -3.24 6.64 4.24
N ALA A 20 -2.75 5.42 4.43
CA ALA A 20 -3.61 4.26 4.65
C ALA A 20 -4.42 4.38 5.96
N MET A 21 -3.80 4.87 7.04
CA MET A 21 -4.51 5.11 8.31
C MET A 21 -5.57 6.20 8.17
N LEU A 22 -5.28 7.30 7.49
CA LEU A 22 -6.23 8.37 7.22
C LEU A 22 -7.43 7.86 6.41
N PHE A 23 -7.17 7.09 5.36
CA PHE A 23 -8.21 6.47 4.56
C PHE A 23 -9.08 5.52 5.39
N GLY A 24 -8.47 4.61 6.17
CA GLY A 24 -9.19 3.69 7.03
C GLY A 24 -10.03 4.40 8.09
N ALA A 25 -9.46 5.41 8.75
CA ALA A 25 -10.17 6.23 9.71
C ALA A 25 -11.34 7.00 9.06
N SER A 26 -11.13 7.59 7.88
CA SER A 26 -12.18 8.29 7.14
C SER A 26 -13.36 7.38 6.85
N ILE A 27 -13.13 6.14 6.38
CA ILE A 27 -14.20 5.18 6.13
C ILE A 27 -14.93 4.80 7.43
N LEU A 28 -14.21 4.53 8.51
CA LEU A 28 -14.80 4.04 9.75
C LEU A 28 -15.57 5.11 10.51
N LEU A 29 -15.11 6.36 10.46
CA LEU A 29 -15.71 7.50 11.17
C LEU A 29 -16.84 8.18 10.39
N TRP A 30 -17.00 7.87 9.09
CA TRP A 30 -18.04 8.49 8.28
C TRP A 30 -19.44 8.03 8.71
N PRO A 31 -20.34 8.95 9.09
CA PRO A 31 -21.62 8.60 9.70
C PRO A 31 -22.60 7.91 8.75
N HIS A 32 -22.57 8.24 7.46
CA HIS A 32 -23.44 7.67 6.44
C HIS A 32 -22.62 7.07 5.30
N ARG A 33 -22.26 5.81 5.45
CA ARG A 33 -21.44 5.09 4.46
C ARG A 33 -22.32 4.67 3.28
N THR A 34 -22.34 5.49 2.24
CA THR A 34 -22.90 5.10 0.95
C THR A 34 -21.81 4.48 0.07
N LEU A 35 -22.24 3.68 -0.90
CA LEU A 35 -21.30 3.10 -1.88
C LEU A 35 -20.50 4.21 -2.58
N SER A 36 -21.16 5.32 -2.94
CA SER A 36 -20.50 6.49 -3.57
C SER A 36 -19.39 7.07 -2.70
N THR A 37 -19.63 7.22 -1.40
CA THR A 37 -18.64 7.75 -0.46
C THR A 37 -17.43 6.83 -0.36
N VAL A 38 -17.66 5.51 -0.24
CA VAL A 38 -16.57 4.53 -0.15
C VAL A 38 -15.73 4.53 -1.41
N VAL A 39 -16.36 4.58 -2.57
CA VAL A 39 -15.70 4.61 -3.87
C VAL A 39 -14.88 5.88 -4.06
N LEU A 40 -15.43 7.04 -3.71
CA LEU A 40 -14.73 8.32 -3.81
C LEU A 40 -13.49 8.33 -2.91
N LEU A 41 -13.64 7.90 -1.66
CA LEU A 41 -12.51 7.81 -0.73
C LEU A 41 -11.46 6.78 -1.21
N PHE A 42 -11.91 5.63 -1.72
CA PHE A 42 -11.01 4.62 -2.29
C PHE A 42 -10.27 5.16 -3.52
N GLY A 43 -10.97 5.81 -4.45
CA GLY A 43 -10.37 6.38 -5.65
C GLY A 43 -9.31 7.42 -5.31
N LEU A 44 -9.61 8.33 -4.38
CA LEU A 44 -8.65 9.33 -3.90
C LEU A 44 -7.43 8.67 -3.24
N TYR A 45 -7.67 7.70 -2.35
CA TYR A 45 -6.59 6.96 -1.71
C TYR A 45 -5.72 6.23 -2.73
N ALA A 46 -6.32 5.50 -3.67
CA ALA A 46 -5.59 4.72 -4.67
C ALA A 46 -4.73 5.59 -5.59
N VAL A 47 -5.22 6.78 -5.98
CA VAL A 47 -4.42 7.75 -6.76
C VAL A 47 -3.23 8.25 -5.93
N LEU A 48 -3.45 8.68 -4.70
CA LEU A 48 -2.40 9.19 -3.82
C LEU A 48 -1.36 8.10 -3.50
N ASP A 49 -1.80 6.91 -3.15
CA ASP A 49 -0.92 5.75 -2.87
C ASP A 49 -0.11 5.36 -4.11
N GLY A 50 -0.76 5.34 -5.29
CA GLY A 50 -0.11 5.01 -6.54
C GLY A 50 0.95 6.04 -6.96
N ILE A 51 0.67 7.34 -6.87
CA ILE A 51 1.66 8.39 -7.11
C ILE A 51 2.83 8.23 -6.14
N TRP A 52 2.54 7.95 -4.88
CA TRP A 52 3.55 7.75 -3.86
C TRP A 52 4.40 6.51 -4.09
N ALA A 53 3.81 5.40 -4.51
CA ALA A 53 4.52 4.17 -4.87
C ALA A 53 5.47 4.39 -6.05
N MET A 54 5.03 5.13 -7.08
CA MET A 54 5.89 5.51 -8.21
C MET A 54 7.06 6.40 -7.76
N ALA A 55 6.79 7.42 -6.94
CA ALA A 55 7.84 8.29 -6.39
C ALA A 55 8.85 7.48 -5.57
N MET A 56 8.38 6.50 -4.78
CA MET A 56 9.23 5.61 -4.00
C MET A 56 10.06 4.68 -4.89
N ALA A 57 9.49 4.13 -5.96
CA ALA A 57 10.22 3.34 -6.94
C ALA A 57 11.35 4.16 -7.57
N MET A 58 11.06 5.38 -8.02
CA MET A 58 12.05 6.28 -8.61
C MET A 58 13.15 6.70 -7.62
N ALA A 59 12.79 7.05 -6.39
CA ALA A 59 13.75 7.47 -5.37
C ALA A 59 14.68 6.35 -4.90
N THR A 60 14.25 5.09 -5.02
CA THR A 60 15.02 3.93 -4.60
C THR A 60 15.76 3.25 -5.75
N THR A 61 15.46 3.65 -7.00
CA THR A 61 16.14 3.16 -8.19
C THR A 61 17.39 4.00 -8.43
N GLY A 62 18.56 3.42 -8.19
CA GLY A 62 19.84 4.02 -8.62
C GLY A 62 20.09 3.78 -10.11
N ARG A 63 21.17 4.39 -10.67
CA ARG A 63 21.54 4.24 -12.08
C ARG A 63 21.96 2.82 -12.51
N ALA A 64 22.02 1.86 -11.60
CA ALA A 64 22.38 0.48 -11.91
C ALA A 64 21.15 -0.32 -12.40
N SER A 65 21.27 -0.98 -13.54
CA SER A 65 20.20 -1.78 -14.17
C SER A 65 19.60 -2.85 -13.24
N LYS A 66 20.37 -3.40 -12.32
CA LYS A 66 19.92 -4.38 -11.33
C LYS A 66 18.88 -3.79 -10.34
N GLN A 67 19.01 -2.49 -10.01
CA GLN A 67 18.07 -1.83 -9.10
C GLN A 67 16.72 -1.53 -9.79
N LEU A 68 16.72 -1.29 -11.10
CA LEU A 68 15.51 -1.18 -11.91
C LEU A 68 14.70 -2.48 -11.88
N ILE A 69 15.39 -3.63 -12.06
CA ILE A 69 14.76 -4.96 -12.03
C ILE A 69 14.17 -5.28 -10.64
N GLU A 70 14.71 -4.72 -9.57
CA GLU A 70 14.17 -4.94 -8.21
C GLU A 70 13.03 -3.98 -7.85
N ALA A 71 12.92 -2.82 -8.48
CA ALA A 71 11.94 -1.78 -8.17
C ALA A 71 10.68 -1.83 -9.05
N TRP A 72 10.71 -2.55 -10.20
CA TRP A 72 9.59 -2.57 -11.14
C TRP A 72 8.25 -3.00 -10.54
N PRO A 73 8.17 -3.96 -9.58
CA PRO A 73 6.85 -4.35 -9.05
C PRO A 73 6.17 -3.21 -8.30
N VAL A 74 6.95 -2.41 -7.55
CA VAL A 74 6.43 -1.24 -6.82
C VAL A 74 6.02 -0.13 -7.79
N GLY A 75 6.78 0.06 -8.87
CA GLY A 75 6.42 1.01 -9.93
C GLY A 75 5.15 0.61 -10.67
N LEU A 76 5.02 -0.67 -11.02
CA LEU A 76 3.81 -1.19 -11.68
C LEU A 76 2.59 -1.14 -10.76
N GLU A 77 2.75 -1.49 -9.48
CA GLU A 77 1.72 -1.31 -8.45
C GLU A 77 1.22 0.14 -8.45
N GLY A 78 2.14 1.12 -8.45
CA GLY A 78 1.80 2.53 -8.48
C GLY A 78 1.00 2.93 -9.73
N VAL A 79 1.40 2.47 -10.91
CA VAL A 79 0.66 2.74 -12.16
C VAL A 79 -0.75 2.15 -12.11
N VAL A 80 -0.88 0.88 -11.70
CA VAL A 80 -2.18 0.21 -11.57
C VAL A 80 -3.07 0.93 -10.57
N SER A 81 -2.53 1.33 -9.42
CA SER A 81 -3.29 2.05 -8.38
C SER A 81 -3.79 3.40 -8.89
N VAL A 82 -2.97 4.17 -9.62
CA VAL A 82 -3.41 5.44 -10.23
C VAL A 82 -4.51 5.21 -11.26
N VAL A 83 -4.34 4.24 -12.16
CA VAL A 83 -5.33 3.95 -13.21
C VAL A 83 -6.66 3.54 -12.60
N LEU A 84 -6.66 2.61 -11.66
CA LEU A 84 -7.88 2.13 -11.02
C LEU A 84 -8.51 3.20 -10.11
N GLY A 85 -7.69 4.01 -9.43
CA GLY A 85 -8.15 5.13 -8.63
C GLY A 85 -8.82 6.22 -9.49
N LEU A 86 -8.23 6.59 -10.63
CA LEU A 86 -8.84 7.52 -11.58
C LEU A 86 -10.11 6.94 -12.19
N LEU A 87 -10.12 5.65 -12.54
CA LEU A 87 -11.32 4.97 -13.03
C LEU A 87 -12.46 5.07 -12.02
N ALA A 88 -12.16 4.82 -10.73
CA ALA A 88 -13.13 4.94 -9.65
C ALA A 88 -13.67 6.38 -9.47
N LEU A 89 -12.82 7.40 -9.69
CA LEU A 89 -13.22 8.81 -9.57
C LEU A 89 -14.01 9.34 -10.77
N VAL A 90 -13.64 8.91 -11.98
CA VAL A 90 -14.27 9.38 -13.25
C VAL A 90 -15.56 8.66 -13.56
N TRP A 91 -15.73 7.42 -13.07
CA TRP A 91 -16.93 6.61 -13.28
C TRP A 91 -17.95 6.85 -12.15
N PRO A 92 -18.78 7.90 -12.22
CA PRO A 92 -19.67 8.28 -11.14
C PRO A 92 -20.88 7.35 -10.96
N PHE A 93 -21.10 6.42 -11.89
CA PHE A 93 -22.18 5.45 -11.80
C PHE A 93 -21.72 4.29 -10.92
N VAL A 94 -21.91 4.51 -9.66
CA VAL A 94 -21.63 3.62 -8.56
C VAL A 94 -22.58 2.43 -8.66
N SER A 95 -22.23 1.51 -9.54
CA SER A 95 -22.86 0.21 -9.61
C SER A 95 -22.10 -0.75 -8.67
N ARG A 96 -22.77 -1.81 -8.29
CA ARG A 96 -22.20 -2.92 -7.50
C ARG A 96 -20.88 -3.47 -8.11
N GLU A 97 -20.65 -3.20 -9.38
CA GLU A 97 -19.46 -3.59 -10.14
C GLU A 97 -18.15 -2.97 -9.64
N LEU A 98 -18.22 -1.84 -8.94
CA LEU A 98 -17.04 -1.21 -8.33
C LEU A 98 -16.42 -2.04 -7.20
N ILE A 99 -17.19 -2.90 -6.57
CA ILE A 99 -16.67 -3.90 -5.63
C ILE A 99 -15.64 -4.80 -6.32
N TYR A 100 -15.88 -5.16 -7.58
CA TYR A 100 -14.93 -5.95 -8.38
C TYR A 100 -13.66 -5.17 -8.75
N VAL A 101 -13.77 -3.85 -8.92
CA VAL A 101 -12.60 -2.98 -9.15
C VAL A 101 -11.71 -2.93 -7.90
N ILE A 102 -12.30 -2.77 -6.72
CA ILE A 102 -11.59 -2.79 -5.43
C ILE A 102 -10.92 -4.16 -5.21
N ALA A 103 -11.66 -5.24 -5.48
CA ALA A 103 -11.13 -6.59 -5.36
C ALA A 103 -10.00 -6.84 -6.37
N GLY A 104 -10.18 -6.43 -7.63
CA GLY A 104 -9.15 -6.51 -8.66
C GLY A 104 -7.88 -5.75 -8.28
N TRP A 105 -8.03 -4.53 -7.76
CA TRP A 105 -6.92 -3.75 -7.21
C TRP A 105 -6.20 -4.51 -6.09
N GLY A 106 -6.92 -5.05 -5.12
CA GLY A 106 -6.34 -5.81 -4.01
C GLY A 106 -5.62 -7.09 -4.45
N ILE A 107 -6.12 -7.79 -5.49
CA ILE A 107 -5.44 -8.96 -6.08
C ILE A 107 -4.14 -8.54 -6.74
N VAL A 108 -4.16 -7.50 -7.58
CA VAL A 108 -2.98 -7.04 -8.32
C VAL A 108 -1.93 -6.52 -7.35
N THR A 109 -2.29 -5.61 -6.45
CA THR A 109 -1.35 -5.04 -5.48
C THR A 109 -0.81 -6.10 -4.54
N GLY A 110 -1.66 -6.97 -3.99
CA GLY A 110 -1.24 -8.07 -3.12
C GLY A 110 -0.30 -9.04 -3.80
N THR A 111 -0.58 -9.40 -5.06
CA THR A 111 0.29 -10.29 -5.84
C THR A 111 1.65 -9.64 -6.12
N LEU A 112 1.66 -8.35 -6.49
CA LEU A 112 2.90 -7.61 -6.75
C LEU A 112 3.73 -7.42 -5.48
N GLU A 113 3.11 -7.16 -4.34
CA GLU A 113 3.79 -7.07 -3.04
C GLU A 113 4.42 -8.42 -2.63
N ILE A 114 3.70 -9.54 -2.81
CA ILE A 114 4.24 -10.88 -2.57
C ILE A 114 5.40 -11.16 -3.53
N ALA A 115 5.25 -10.86 -4.82
CA ALA A 115 6.31 -11.03 -5.81
C ALA A 115 7.55 -10.18 -5.47
N ALA A 116 7.35 -8.95 -5.00
CA ALA A 116 8.42 -8.09 -4.51
C ALA A 116 9.10 -8.67 -3.25
N ALA A 117 8.32 -9.24 -2.33
CA ALA A 117 8.83 -9.90 -1.13
C ALA A 117 9.70 -11.10 -1.48
N LEU A 118 9.25 -11.97 -2.39
CA LEU A 118 9.99 -13.17 -2.81
C LEU A 118 11.30 -12.85 -3.55
N ARG A 119 11.38 -11.71 -4.23
CA ARG A 119 12.59 -11.26 -4.93
C ARG A 119 13.62 -10.58 -4.05
N LEU A 120 13.22 -10.10 -2.86
CA LEU A 120 14.15 -9.53 -1.90
C LEU A 120 14.92 -10.64 -1.18
N SER A 121 16.22 -10.40 -0.99
CA SER A 121 17.08 -11.34 -0.23
C SER A 121 16.55 -11.55 1.19
N SER A 122 16.52 -12.79 1.66
CA SER A 122 15.99 -13.23 2.96
C SER A 122 16.60 -12.54 4.19
N LYS A 123 17.72 -11.84 4.03
CA LYS A 123 18.39 -11.06 5.10
C LYS A 123 17.78 -9.69 5.34
N ALA A 124 16.81 -9.26 4.52
CA ALA A 124 16.18 -7.95 4.67
C ALA A 124 14.92 -8.08 5.55
N THR A 125 14.89 -7.39 6.69
CA THR A 125 13.71 -7.30 7.58
C THR A 125 12.41 -6.88 6.86
N ARG A 126 12.54 -6.29 5.68
CA ARG A 126 11.43 -5.87 4.81
C ARG A 126 10.72 -7.02 4.11
N HIS A 127 11.39 -8.13 3.90
CA HIS A 127 10.86 -9.28 3.18
C HIS A 127 9.50 -9.73 3.73
N TRP A 128 9.40 -9.93 5.04
CA TRP A 128 8.15 -10.36 5.66
C TRP A 128 7.09 -9.26 5.69
N LEU A 129 7.49 -7.96 5.83
CA LEU A 129 6.55 -6.83 5.84
C LEU A 129 5.81 -6.67 4.51
N LEU A 130 6.52 -6.76 3.37
CA LEU A 130 5.89 -6.75 2.06
C LEU A 130 5.05 -8.02 1.86
N GLY A 131 5.56 -9.16 2.28
CA GLY A 131 4.82 -10.41 2.19
C GLY A 131 3.52 -10.39 3.00
N THR A 132 3.54 -9.89 4.23
CA THR A 132 2.32 -9.76 5.06
C THR A 132 1.36 -8.73 4.48
N GLY A 133 1.84 -7.59 3.97
CA GLY A 133 1.03 -6.60 3.27
C GLY A 133 0.29 -7.23 2.09
N GLY A 134 1.02 -7.93 1.22
CA GLY A 134 0.45 -8.61 0.06
C GLY A 134 -0.55 -9.71 0.42
N VAL A 135 -0.26 -10.52 1.45
CA VAL A 135 -1.21 -11.53 1.94
C VAL A 135 -2.49 -10.88 2.50
N CYS A 136 -2.37 -9.80 3.26
CA CYS A 136 -3.52 -9.07 3.77
C CYS A 136 -4.37 -8.47 2.63
N SER A 137 -3.74 -7.84 1.62
CA SER A 137 -4.42 -7.27 0.45
C SER A 137 -5.17 -8.35 -0.34
N LEU A 138 -4.52 -9.48 -0.57
CA LEU A 138 -5.11 -10.62 -1.26
C LEU A 138 -6.27 -11.23 -0.47
N SER A 139 -6.12 -11.38 0.84
CA SER A 139 -7.17 -11.89 1.72
C SER A 139 -8.41 -10.99 1.72
N LEU A 140 -8.22 -9.66 1.76
CA LEU A 140 -9.31 -8.69 1.66
C LEU A 140 -10.02 -8.81 0.31
N ALA A 141 -9.27 -8.88 -0.77
CA ALA A 141 -9.83 -9.00 -2.11
C ALA A 141 -10.67 -10.28 -2.27
N LEU A 142 -10.16 -11.41 -1.78
CA LEU A 142 -10.90 -12.68 -1.78
C LEU A 142 -12.15 -12.63 -0.91
N LEU A 143 -12.07 -11.98 0.27
CA LEU A 143 -13.23 -11.78 1.15
C LEU A 143 -14.31 -10.96 0.45
N VAL A 144 -13.93 -9.88 -0.23
CA VAL A 144 -14.85 -9.02 -0.99
C VAL A 144 -15.50 -9.80 -2.14
N LEU A 145 -14.75 -10.63 -2.85
CA LEU A 145 -15.28 -11.49 -3.93
C LEU A 145 -16.16 -12.63 -3.42
N ALA A 146 -15.89 -13.15 -2.24
CA ALA A 146 -16.72 -14.21 -1.64
C ALA A 146 -18.09 -13.70 -1.14
N LEU A 147 -18.23 -12.39 -0.97
CA LEU A 147 -19.44 -11.75 -0.47
C LEU A 147 -20.06 -10.76 -1.49
N PRO A 148 -20.34 -11.18 -2.74
CA PRO A 148 -20.77 -10.28 -3.81
C PRO A 148 -22.14 -9.62 -3.58
N HIS A 149 -22.92 -10.18 -2.64
CA HIS A 149 -24.25 -9.67 -2.26
C HIS A 149 -24.23 -8.98 -0.87
N ALA A 150 -23.05 -8.81 -0.24
CA ALA A 150 -22.96 -8.12 1.03
C ALA A 150 -23.38 -6.64 0.89
N ASP A 151 -24.02 -6.14 1.93
CA ASP A 151 -24.27 -4.72 2.05
C ASP A 151 -22.94 -3.95 2.11
N ILE A 152 -22.97 -2.69 1.67
CA ILE A 152 -21.78 -1.85 1.65
C ILE A 152 -21.15 -1.64 3.04
N GLY A 153 -21.95 -1.69 4.09
CA GLY A 153 -21.51 -1.50 5.47
C GLY A 153 -20.42 -2.49 5.91
N PRO A 154 -20.63 -3.80 5.82
CA PRO A 154 -19.61 -4.81 6.10
C PRO A 154 -18.35 -4.66 5.23
N VAL A 155 -18.51 -4.43 3.94
CA VAL A 155 -17.39 -4.24 3.00
C VAL A 155 -16.57 -3.01 3.37
N ALA A 156 -17.22 -1.88 3.61
CA ALA A 156 -16.56 -0.65 4.04
C ALA A 156 -15.84 -0.82 5.38
N THR A 157 -16.46 -1.55 6.32
CA THR A 157 -15.84 -1.82 7.62
C THR A 157 -14.59 -2.69 7.46
N ALA A 158 -14.67 -3.76 6.67
CA ALA A 158 -13.51 -4.62 6.40
C ALA A 158 -12.37 -3.84 5.72
N LEU A 159 -12.70 -3.00 4.72
CA LEU A 159 -11.74 -2.15 4.03
C LEU A 159 -11.09 -1.13 4.97
N GLY A 160 -11.90 -0.49 5.82
CA GLY A 160 -11.40 0.50 6.80
C GLY A 160 -10.49 -0.13 7.86
N VAL A 161 -10.88 -1.27 8.42
CA VAL A 161 -10.06 -2.01 9.39
C VAL A 161 -8.76 -2.50 8.74
N TYR A 162 -8.85 -3.07 7.53
CA TYR A 162 -7.67 -3.47 6.76
C TYR A 162 -6.70 -2.29 6.58
N ALA A 163 -7.19 -1.14 6.11
CA ALA A 163 -6.37 0.03 5.85
C ALA A 163 -5.70 0.58 7.11
N LEU A 164 -6.38 0.56 8.26
CA LEU A 164 -5.79 0.93 9.55
C LEU A 164 -4.68 -0.03 9.96
N LEU A 165 -4.92 -1.34 9.88
CA LEU A 165 -3.93 -2.35 10.25
C LEU A 165 -2.71 -2.29 9.32
N PHE A 166 -2.93 -2.19 8.01
CA PHE A 166 -1.86 -2.02 7.02
C PHE A 166 -1.04 -0.77 7.29
N GLY A 167 -1.71 0.37 7.51
CA GLY A 167 -1.05 1.63 7.82
C GLY A 167 -0.23 1.57 9.11
N LEU A 168 -0.77 0.92 10.16
CA LEU A 168 -0.05 0.71 11.41
C LEU A 168 1.21 -0.12 11.21
N VAL A 169 1.11 -1.23 10.48
CA VAL A 169 2.28 -2.10 10.18
C VAL A 169 3.34 -1.32 9.42
N MET A 170 2.95 -0.53 8.41
CA MET A 170 3.88 0.32 7.65
C MET A 170 4.54 1.38 8.54
N PHE A 171 3.78 2.01 9.44
CA PHE A 171 4.30 3.01 10.36
C PHE A 171 5.30 2.41 11.36
N LEU A 172 5.00 1.24 11.92
CA LEU A 172 5.91 0.49 12.79
C LEU A 172 7.20 0.08 12.05
N ALA A 173 7.07 -0.35 10.79
CA ALA A 173 8.23 -0.64 9.95
C ALA A 173 9.12 0.59 9.72
N ALA A 174 8.51 1.74 9.42
CA ALA A 174 9.22 3.00 9.22
C ALA A 174 9.99 3.43 10.49
N SER A 175 9.39 3.26 11.67
CA SER A 175 10.04 3.57 12.95
C SER A 175 11.28 2.71 13.19
N GLY A 176 11.23 1.41 12.84
CA GLY A 176 12.37 0.51 12.89
C GLY A 176 13.52 0.92 11.97
N PHE A 177 13.21 1.38 10.75
CA PHE A 177 14.22 1.89 9.82
C PHE A 177 14.84 3.21 10.30
N ARG A 178 14.03 4.10 10.90
CA ARG A 178 14.52 5.33 11.53
C ARG A 178 15.54 5.05 12.63
N GLN A 179 15.22 4.11 13.53
CA GLN A 179 16.14 3.73 14.63
C GLN A 179 17.47 3.18 14.10
N ARG A 180 17.43 2.34 13.05
CA ARG A 180 18.65 1.83 12.41
C ARG A 180 19.48 2.95 11.77
N ARG A 181 18.83 3.94 11.15
CA ARG A 181 19.53 5.11 10.60
C ARG A 181 20.27 5.87 11.69
N LEU A 182 19.61 6.15 12.82
CA LEU A 182 20.21 6.85 13.95
C LEU A 182 21.40 6.06 14.55
N ALA A 183 21.27 4.74 14.68
CA ALA A 183 22.34 3.88 15.15
C ALA A 183 23.58 3.89 14.23
N ILE A 184 23.38 3.89 12.91
CA ILE A 184 24.47 3.99 11.92
C ILE A 184 25.16 5.36 12.03
N GLN A 185 24.39 6.44 12.14
CA GLN A 185 24.94 7.80 12.29
C GLN A 185 25.72 7.97 13.58
N ALA A 186 25.22 7.44 14.70
CA ALA A 186 25.92 7.48 15.99
C ALA A 186 27.26 6.73 15.95
N ARG A 187 27.32 5.57 15.30
CA ARG A 187 28.59 4.82 15.12
C ARG A 187 29.59 5.55 14.24
N ALA A 188 29.11 6.22 13.18
CA ALA A 188 29.98 6.99 12.29
C ALA A 188 30.52 8.28 12.94
N ALA A 189 29.81 8.82 13.95
CA ALA A 189 30.24 10.00 14.70
C ALA A 189 31.23 9.64 15.84
N ALA A 190 31.29 8.35 16.26
CA ALA A 190 32.14 7.85 17.29
C ALA A 190 33.47 7.24 16.79
N ALA A 191 33.62 7.11 15.46
CA ALA A 191 34.83 6.62 14.78
C ALA A 191 35.63 7.77 14.17
#